data_dcd266659bc7de4f279ab863042d0cc2
#
_entry.id   dcd266659bc7de4f279ab863042d0cc2
#
_cell.length_a   1.000
_cell.length_b   1.000
_cell.length_c   1.000
_cell.angle_alpha   90.00
_cell.angle_beta   90.00
_cell.angle_gamma   90.00
#
_symmetry.space_group_name_H-M   'P 1'
#
loop_
_entity.id
_entity.type
_entity.pdbx_description
1 polymer ?
#
loop_
_entity_poly.entity_id
_entity_poly.type
_entity_poly.pdbx_seq_one_letter_code
_entity_poly.pdbx_strand_id
1 'polypeptide(L)'
;MFSRILVAIAEPDRRDVALDLVRQVATEGLSEVRVLHLRERELSGYTWYSRENKDQASFVAESAVFDLRMDGFAAGGSVRHAIVDRIAEGILDEATAFDADLIVLGRPRRGELKTRLFGSVTIRVLRRSACPVIVAARRAKDRQPPVPSSSASERS
;
A
#
# COMPACT_ATOMS: atom_id res chain seq x y z
N MET A 1 17.80 11.93 4.61
CA MET A 1 17.90 10.46 4.66
C MET A 1 16.86 9.94 5.65
N PHE A 2 16.13 8.91 5.27
CA PHE A 2 15.10 8.32 6.13
C PHE A 2 15.65 7.07 6.81
N SER A 3 15.52 7.03 8.13
CA SER A 3 16.06 5.95 8.95
C SER A 3 15.03 4.88 9.28
N ARG A 4 13.75 5.25 9.40
CA ARG A 4 12.65 4.35 9.77
C ARG A 4 11.46 4.55 8.83
N ILE A 5 11.37 3.69 7.84
CA ILE A 5 10.39 3.79 6.75
C ILE A 5 9.25 2.80 6.99
N LEU A 6 8.02 3.31 7.13
CA LEU A 6 6.83 2.48 7.13
C LEU A 6 6.26 2.40 5.71
N VAL A 7 6.13 1.19 5.16
CA VAL A 7 5.44 0.96 3.89
C VAL A 7 4.15 0.20 4.11
N ALA A 8 3.02 0.79 3.72
CA ALA A 8 1.71 0.15 3.81
C ALA A 8 1.31 -0.46 2.46
N ILE A 9 1.01 -1.76 2.48
CA ILE A 9 0.64 -2.55 1.31
C ILE A 9 -0.80 -3.04 1.48
N ALA A 10 -1.67 -2.69 0.53
CA ALA A 10 -3.08 -3.11 0.55
C ALA A 10 -3.30 -4.44 -0.18
N GLU A 11 -2.64 -4.66 -1.30
CA GLU A 11 -2.84 -5.83 -2.16
C GLU A 11 -1.50 -6.39 -2.67
N PRO A 12 -1.36 -7.73 -2.80
CA PRO A 12 -0.11 -8.37 -3.21
C PRO A 12 0.39 -7.93 -4.60
N ASP A 13 -0.53 -7.76 -5.55
CA ASP A 13 -0.25 -7.39 -6.95
C ASP A 13 0.19 -5.92 -7.13
N ARG A 14 0.14 -5.13 -6.07
CA ARG A 14 0.50 -3.70 -6.08
C ARG A 14 1.69 -3.36 -5.19
N ARG A 15 2.24 -4.36 -4.53
CA ARG A 15 3.38 -4.18 -3.63
C ARG A 15 4.61 -3.66 -4.35
N ASP A 16 4.86 -4.10 -5.58
CA ASP A 16 6.09 -3.82 -6.32
C ASP A 16 6.34 -2.32 -6.49
N VAL A 17 5.30 -1.53 -6.79
CA VAL A 17 5.43 -0.08 -6.94
C VAL A 17 5.80 0.59 -5.61
N ALA A 18 5.23 0.13 -4.49
CA ALA A 18 5.56 0.65 -3.17
C ALA A 18 6.98 0.24 -2.75
N LEU A 19 7.39 -1.00 -3.01
CA LEU A 19 8.75 -1.47 -2.73
C LEU A 19 9.79 -0.77 -3.61
N ASP A 20 9.47 -0.49 -4.87
CA ASP A 20 10.35 0.31 -5.76
C ASP A 20 10.59 1.71 -5.20
N LEU A 21 9.58 2.35 -4.61
CA LEU A 21 9.75 3.63 -3.93
C LEU A 21 10.65 3.50 -2.70
N VAL A 22 10.44 2.45 -1.90
CA VAL A 22 11.30 2.18 -0.74
C VAL A 22 12.76 2.04 -1.18
N ARG A 23 13.04 1.27 -2.24
CA ARG A 23 14.39 1.11 -2.81
C ARG A 23 15.04 2.42 -3.23
N GLN A 24 14.24 3.39 -3.68
CA GLN A 24 14.74 4.70 -4.11
C GLN A 24 15.05 5.65 -2.95
N VAL A 25 14.37 5.52 -1.83
CA VAL A 25 14.48 6.46 -0.70
C VAL A 25 15.21 5.89 0.51
N ALA A 26 15.26 4.57 0.64
CA ALA A 26 15.99 3.88 1.70
C ALA A 26 17.48 3.83 1.39
N THR A 27 18.29 3.81 2.42
CA THR A 27 19.74 3.62 2.32
C THR A 27 20.10 2.27 2.95
N GLU A 28 20.71 1.40 2.15
CA GLU A 28 21.18 0.08 2.61
C GLU A 28 22.08 0.22 3.84
N GLY A 29 21.85 -0.62 4.84
CA GLY A 29 22.58 -0.61 6.11
C GLY A 29 22.27 0.54 7.07
N LEU A 30 21.47 1.53 6.64
CA LEU A 30 21.11 2.68 7.49
C LEU A 30 19.60 2.85 7.69
N SER A 31 18.79 2.37 6.75
CA SER A 31 17.32 2.43 6.85
C SER A 31 16.75 1.12 7.36
N GLU A 32 15.86 1.20 8.34
CA GLU A 32 15.00 0.10 8.78
C GLU A 32 13.62 0.26 8.12
N VAL A 33 13.11 -0.80 7.50
CA VAL A 33 11.83 -0.78 6.81
C VAL A 33 10.81 -1.64 7.55
N ARG A 34 9.66 -1.08 7.87
CA ARG A 34 8.51 -1.80 8.40
C ARG A 34 7.46 -1.95 7.30
N VAL A 35 7.18 -3.19 6.92
CA VAL A 35 6.08 -3.51 5.99
C VAL A 35 4.81 -3.73 6.79
N LEU A 36 3.80 -2.90 6.57
CA LEU A 36 2.48 -3.03 7.18
C LEU A 36 1.48 -3.56 6.15
N HIS A 37 0.80 -4.63 6.50
CA HIS A 37 -0.41 -5.07 5.82
C HIS A 37 -1.60 -4.97 6.78
N LEU A 38 -2.67 -4.31 6.33
CA LEU A 38 -3.90 -4.16 7.09
C LEU A 38 -4.95 -5.15 6.58
N ARG A 39 -5.23 -6.15 7.40
CA ARG A 39 -6.33 -7.08 7.15
C ARG A 39 -7.65 -6.38 7.44
N GLU A 40 -8.35 -6.06 6.35
CA GLU A 40 -9.63 -5.36 6.43
C GLU A 40 -10.73 -6.26 6.97
N ARG A 41 -11.53 -5.70 7.86
CA ARG A 41 -12.75 -6.32 8.40
C ARG A 41 -13.95 -5.43 8.11
N GLU A 42 -14.98 -6.02 7.60
CA GLU A 42 -16.27 -5.39 7.31
C GLU A 42 -17.36 -6.07 8.10
N LEU A 43 -18.27 -5.28 8.67
CA LEU A 43 -19.44 -5.77 9.35
C LEU A 43 -20.59 -5.89 8.35
N SER A 44 -21.10 -7.10 8.14
CA SER A 44 -22.31 -7.34 7.37
C SER A 44 -23.37 -8.01 8.26
N GLY A 45 -24.43 -7.26 8.57
CA GLY A 45 -25.40 -7.67 9.59
C GLY A 45 -24.75 -7.80 10.96
N TYR A 46 -24.76 -8.98 11.56
CA TYR A 46 -24.15 -9.29 12.87
C TYR A 46 -22.82 -10.05 12.74
N THR A 47 -22.28 -10.23 11.53
CA THR A 47 -21.09 -11.04 11.29
C THR A 47 -19.96 -10.21 10.70
N TRP A 48 -18.75 -10.41 11.24
CA TRP A 48 -17.55 -9.81 10.74
C TRP A 48 -16.97 -10.65 9.61
N TYR A 49 -16.76 -10.03 8.46
CA TYR A 49 -16.11 -10.63 7.30
C TYR A 49 -14.73 -10.03 7.08
N SER A 50 -13.81 -10.87 6.62
CA SER A 50 -12.55 -10.43 6.06
C SER A 50 -12.39 -11.08 4.68
N ARG A 51 -11.93 -10.32 3.69
CA ARG A 51 -11.72 -10.82 2.32
C ARG A 51 -10.55 -11.79 2.22
N GLU A 52 -9.67 -11.76 3.21
CA GLU A 52 -8.50 -12.61 3.31
C GLU A 52 -8.47 -13.32 4.67
N ASN A 53 -7.87 -14.50 4.72
CA ASN A 53 -7.59 -15.19 5.97
C ASN A 53 -6.26 -14.70 6.57
N LYS A 54 -5.93 -15.21 7.78
CA LYS A 54 -4.72 -14.81 8.50
C LYS A 54 -3.44 -15.17 7.74
N ASP A 55 -3.41 -16.34 7.11
CA ASP A 55 -2.22 -16.84 6.40
C ASP A 55 -1.97 -16.04 5.12
N GLN A 56 -3.03 -15.66 4.40
CA GLN A 56 -2.94 -14.77 3.24
C GLN A 56 -2.40 -13.39 3.64
N ALA A 57 -2.90 -12.81 4.73
CA ALA A 57 -2.43 -11.52 5.22
C ALA A 57 -0.94 -11.58 5.64
N SER A 58 -0.54 -12.63 6.36
CA SER A 58 0.85 -12.85 6.73
C SER A 58 1.74 -13.01 5.50
N PHE A 59 1.29 -13.78 4.50
CA PHE A 59 2.04 -13.98 3.26
C PHE A 59 2.30 -12.68 2.50
N VAL A 60 1.34 -11.74 2.48
CA VAL A 60 1.52 -10.42 1.84
C VAL A 60 2.67 -9.65 2.50
N ALA A 61 2.68 -9.56 3.82
CA ALA A 61 3.72 -8.86 4.54
C ALA A 61 5.08 -9.57 4.45
N GLU A 62 5.11 -10.90 4.69
CA GLU A 62 6.33 -11.70 4.72
C GLU A 62 7.03 -11.75 3.37
N SER A 63 6.29 -11.87 2.26
CA SER A 63 6.87 -11.87 0.93
C SER A 63 7.52 -10.53 0.57
N ALA A 64 6.92 -9.42 0.98
CA ALA A 64 7.51 -8.10 0.79
C ALA A 64 8.76 -7.88 1.66
N VAL A 65 8.73 -8.38 2.90
CA VAL A 65 9.91 -8.37 3.79
C VAL A 65 11.04 -9.20 3.20
N PHE A 66 10.73 -10.37 2.66
CA PHE A 66 11.72 -11.23 2.00
C PHE A 66 12.40 -10.49 0.84
N ASP A 67 11.62 -9.87 -0.04
CA ASP A 67 12.16 -9.13 -1.19
C ASP A 67 13.09 -7.99 -0.74
N LEU A 68 12.68 -7.20 0.26
CA LEU A 68 13.50 -6.10 0.79
C LEU A 68 14.79 -6.59 1.47
N ARG A 69 14.74 -7.73 2.16
CA ARG A 69 15.94 -8.34 2.76
C ARG A 69 16.91 -8.86 1.72
N MET A 70 16.39 -9.44 0.63
CA MET A 70 17.22 -9.85 -0.51
C MET A 70 17.90 -8.67 -1.20
N ASP A 71 17.29 -7.49 -1.15
CA ASP A 71 17.86 -6.23 -1.63
C ASP A 71 18.84 -5.56 -0.62
N GLY A 72 19.11 -6.19 0.53
CA GLY A 72 20.06 -5.71 1.54
C GLY A 72 19.48 -4.75 2.59
N PHE A 73 18.17 -4.56 2.64
CA PHE A 73 17.54 -3.71 3.65
C PHE A 73 17.21 -4.46 4.95
N ALA A 74 17.36 -3.78 6.10
CA ALA A 74 16.80 -4.24 7.35
C ALA A 74 15.26 -4.09 7.27
N ALA A 75 14.53 -5.21 7.18
CA ALA A 75 13.09 -5.19 7.01
C ALA A 75 12.37 -6.12 8.00
N GLY A 76 11.22 -5.67 8.51
CA GLY A 76 10.30 -6.42 9.34
C GLY A 76 8.85 -6.24 8.92
N GLY A 77 8.01 -7.25 9.18
CA GLY A 77 6.59 -7.25 8.82
C GLY A 77 5.68 -6.99 10.03
N SER A 78 4.56 -6.35 9.78
CA SER A 78 3.45 -6.20 10.73
C SER A 78 2.13 -6.43 10.00
N VAL A 79 1.26 -7.24 10.60
CA VAL A 79 -0.12 -7.43 10.14
C VAL A 79 -1.05 -6.94 11.24
N ARG A 80 -1.90 -5.98 10.92
CA ARG A 80 -2.91 -5.45 11.84
C ARG A 80 -4.31 -5.67 11.28
N HIS A 81 -5.27 -5.77 12.17
CA HIS A 81 -6.68 -5.74 11.80
C HIS A 81 -7.18 -4.31 11.79
N ALA A 82 -7.91 -3.94 10.75
CA ALA A 82 -8.59 -2.67 10.70
C ALA A 82 -10.03 -2.84 10.18
N ILE A 83 -10.95 -2.09 10.77
CA ILE A 83 -12.27 -1.89 10.16
C ILE A 83 -12.05 -1.01 8.93
N VAL A 84 -12.79 -1.26 7.84
CA VAL A 84 -12.64 -0.56 6.55
C VAL A 84 -12.54 0.97 6.72
N ASP A 85 -13.35 1.56 7.58
CA ASP A 85 -13.35 3.00 7.84
C ASP A 85 -12.17 3.49 8.70
N ARG A 86 -11.36 2.58 9.25
CA ARG A 86 -10.26 2.88 10.17
C ARG A 86 -8.88 2.47 9.68
N ILE A 87 -8.72 2.26 8.39
CA ILE A 87 -7.44 1.86 7.80
C ILE A 87 -6.37 2.94 7.98
N ALA A 88 -6.75 4.22 7.77
CA ALA A 88 -5.82 5.32 7.95
C ALA A 88 -5.29 5.42 9.38
N GLU A 89 -6.17 5.22 10.38
CA GLU A 89 -5.80 5.17 11.79
C GLU A 89 -4.82 4.02 12.06
N GLY A 90 -5.06 2.84 11.50
CA GLY A 90 -4.15 1.70 11.62
C GLY A 90 -2.74 1.98 11.07
N ILE A 91 -2.65 2.70 9.95
CA ILE A 91 -1.37 3.14 9.38
C ILE A 91 -0.67 4.15 10.31
N LEU A 92 -1.40 5.15 10.79
CA LEU A 92 -0.86 6.19 11.67
C LEU A 92 -0.41 5.63 13.02
N ASP A 93 -1.17 4.70 13.59
CA ASP A 93 -0.83 4.01 14.84
C ASP A 93 0.45 3.18 14.68
N GLU A 94 0.60 2.45 13.56
CA GLU A 94 1.83 1.72 13.27
C GLU A 94 3.01 2.66 13.03
N ALA A 95 2.81 3.77 12.33
CA ALA A 95 3.84 4.78 12.12
C ALA A 95 4.35 5.33 13.45
N THR A 96 3.44 5.62 14.39
CA THR A 96 3.79 6.09 15.74
C THR A 96 4.51 5.00 16.54
N ALA A 97 3.99 3.76 16.54
CA ALA A 97 4.60 2.65 17.27
C ALA A 97 5.99 2.26 16.73
N PHE A 98 6.22 2.46 15.46
CA PHE A 98 7.52 2.22 14.80
C PHE A 98 8.45 3.43 14.87
N ASP A 99 7.96 4.59 15.28
CA ASP A 99 8.67 5.87 15.23
C ASP A 99 9.14 6.20 13.79
N ALA A 100 8.22 6.07 12.84
CA ALA A 100 8.52 6.25 11.43
C ALA A 100 8.83 7.71 11.09
N ASP A 101 9.89 7.93 10.34
CA ASP A 101 10.27 9.23 9.78
C ASP A 101 9.85 9.42 8.31
N LEU A 102 9.30 8.34 7.71
CA LEU A 102 8.66 8.34 6.40
C LEU A 102 7.55 7.30 6.33
N ILE A 103 6.42 7.66 5.73
CA ILE A 103 5.37 6.72 5.33
C ILE A 103 5.34 6.59 3.81
N VAL A 104 5.40 5.37 3.30
CA VAL A 104 5.19 5.05 1.89
C VAL A 104 3.85 4.33 1.75
N LEU A 105 2.94 4.91 0.99
CA LEU A 105 1.64 4.31 0.71
C LEU A 105 1.66 3.63 -0.66
N GLY A 106 1.18 2.40 -0.71
CA GLY A 106 0.88 1.70 -1.94
C GLY A 106 -0.21 2.43 -2.75
N ARG A 107 -0.29 2.07 -4.01
CA ARG A 107 -1.27 2.66 -4.93
C ARG A 107 -2.72 2.37 -4.48
N PRO A 108 -3.64 3.35 -4.56
CA PRO A 108 -5.06 3.15 -4.28
C PRO A 108 -5.71 2.09 -5.18
N ARG A 109 -6.75 1.41 -4.69
CA ARG A 109 -7.52 0.41 -5.45
C ARG A 109 -8.11 0.99 -6.74
N ARG A 110 -8.19 0.15 -7.79
CA ARG A 110 -8.95 0.48 -9.01
C ARG A 110 -10.43 0.66 -8.63
N GLY A 111 -11.01 1.80 -8.98
CA GLY A 111 -12.40 2.14 -8.68
C GLY A 111 -12.57 3.32 -7.73
N GLU A 112 -11.66 3.52 -6.77
CA GLU A 112 -11.65 4.72 -5.92
C GLU A 112 -11.19 5.99 -6.68
N LEU A 113 -10.57 5.79 -7.86
CA LEU A 113 -10.01 6.88 -8.68
C LEU A 113 -11.01 7.55 -9.63
N LYS A 114 -12.27 7.08 -9.69
CA LYS A 114 -13.24 7.65 -10.67
C LYS A 114 -13.63 9.10 -10.38
N THR A 115 -13.42 9.59 -9.17
CA THR A 115 -13.84 10.94 -8.77
C THR A 115 -12.80 11.74 -7.97
N ARG A 116 -11.70 11.15 -7.51
CA ARG A 116 -10.65 11.85 -6.74
C ARG A 116 -9.26 11.30 -7.07
N LEU A 117 -8.27 12.17 -7.17
CA LEU A 117 -6.87 11.83 -7.46
C LEU A 117 -6.23 10.89 -6.40
N PHE A 118 -6.76 10.89 -5.18
CA PHE A 118 -6.32 10.05 -4.08
C PHE A 118 -7.52 9.48 -3.33
N GLY A 119 -7.43 8.22 -2.88
CA GLY A 119 -8.44 7.58 -2.05
C GLY A 119 -8.58 8.24 -0.67
N SER A 120 -9.71 7.98 0.01
CA SER A 120 -10.02 8.54 1.33
C SER A 120 -8.97 8.22 2.38
N VAL A 121 -8.39 7.02 2.35
CA VAL A 121 -7.32 6.57 3.24
C VAL A 121 -6.07 7.44 3.06
N THR A 122 -5.62 7.63 1.81
CA THR A 122 -4.45 8.45 1.48
C THR A 122 -4.61 9.88 1.98
N ILE A 123 -5.77 10.50 1.74
CA ILE A 123 -6.05 11.88 2.19
C ILE A 123 -6.02 11.98 3.72
N ARG A 124 -6.60 11.01 4.44
CA ARG A 124 -6.57 10.99 5.90
C ARG A 124 -5.16 10.84 6.45
N VAL A 125 -4.35 9.94 5.87
CA VAL A 125 -2.95 9.77 6.28
C VAL A 125 -2.17 11.06 6.05
N LEU A 126 -2.28 11.66 4.85
CA LEU A 126 -1.62 12.94 4.51
C LEU A 126 -1.96 14.07 5.48
N ARG A 127 -3.23 14.16 5.91
CA ARG A 127 -3.69 15.22 6.83
C ARG A 127 -3.25 15.04 8.26
N ARG A 128 -3.03 13.80 8.71
CA ARG A 128 -2.82 13.46 10.12
C ARG A 128 -1.43 12.92 10.42
N SER A 129 -0.62 12.67 9.41
CA SER A 129 0.74 12.17 9.59
C SER A 129 1.63 13.22 10.24
N ALA A 130 2.45 12.78 11.19
CA ALA A 130 3.48 13.58 11.82
C ALA A 130 4.81 13.59 11.03
N CYS A 131 4.93 12.75 9.99
CA CYS A 131 6.11 12.64 9.13
C CYS A 131 5.71 12.74 7.66
N PRO A 132 6.69 12.96 6.75
CA PRO A 132 6.47 12.94 5.31
C PRO A 132 5.77 11.67 4.83
N VAL A 133 4.93 11.81 3.81
CA VAL A 133 4.19 10.71 3.18
C VAL A 133 4.45 10.73 1.68
N ILE A 134 4.89 9.61 1.14
CA ILE A 134 5.02 9.38 -0.30
C ILE A 134 3.94 8.40 -0.74
N VAL A 135 3.27 8.72 -1.85
CA VAL A 135 2.23 7.87 -2.44
C VAL A 135 2.73 7.32 -3.75
N ALA A 136 2.65 5.99 -3.91
CA ALA A 136 3.03 5.32 -5.14
C ALA A 136 2.09 5.72 -6.28
N ALA A 137 2.62 6.40 -7.29
CA ALA A 137 1.90 6.78 -8.50
C ALA A 137 1.99 5.68 -9.58
N ARG A 138 1.08 5.70 -10.53
CA ARG A 138 1.13 4.85 -11.70
C ARG A 138 2.29 5.30 -12.61
N ARG A 139 3.17 4.37 -13.00
CA ARG A 139 4.15 4.68 -14.05
C ARG A 139 3.42 5.00 -15.36
N ALA A 140 3.91 5.97 -16.12
CA ALA A 140 3.33 6.36 -17.41
C ALA A 140 3.30 5.17 -18.42
N LYS A 141 4.22 4.22 -18.30
CA LYS A 141 4.29 2.98 -19.10
C LYS A 141 3.11 2.02 -18.87
N ASP A 142 2.43 2.11 -17.72
CA ASP A 142 1.27 1.26 -17.41
C ASP A 142 -0.05 1.85 -17.93
N ARG A 143 0.00 2.98 -18.63
CA ARG A 143 -1.12 3.52 -19.40
C ARG A 143 -1.22 2.73 -20.68
N GLN A 144 -1.92 1.60 -20.67
CA GLN A 144 -2.34 0.94 -21.88
C GLN A 144 -3.16 1.96 -22.69
N PRO A 145 -2.78 2.28 -23.94
CA PRO A 145 -3.60 3.17 -24.76
C PRO A 145 -5.02 2.58 -24.87
N PRO A 146 -6.05 3.42 -24.94
CA PRO A 146 -7.40 2.92 -25.12
C PRO A 146 -7.42 2.01 -26.35
N VAL A 147 -7.89 0.79 -26.19
CA VAL A 147 -8.11 -0.13 -27.31
C VAL A 147 -9.09 0.57 -28.25
N PRO A 148 -8.73 0.85 -29.50
CA PRO A 148 -9.68 1.44 -30.43
C PRO A 148 -10.86 0.47 -30.55
N SER A 149 -12.05 0.96 -30.22
CA SER A 149 -13.29 0.22 -30.44
C SER A 149 -13.40 -0.08 -31.95
N SER A 150 -13.18 -1.34 -32.32
CA SER A 150 -13.46 -1.80 -33.68
C SER A 150 -15.00 -1.86 -33.89
N SER A 151 -15.56 -0.72 -34.18
CA SER A 151 -16.88 -0.64 -34.82
C SER A 151 -16.68 -0.17 -36.22
N ALA A 152 -16.18 -1.06 -37.08
CA ALA A 152 -16.37 -0.97 -38.51
C ALA A 152 -17.46 -1.95 -38.84
N SER A 153 -18.65 -1.42 -38.93
CA SER A 153 -19.80 -1.97 -39.62
C SER A 153 -19.43 -2.29 -41.08
N GLU A 154 -19.32 -3.56 -41.39
CA GLU A 154 -19.57 -3.99 -42.76
C GLU A 154 -21.08 -4.08 -42.98
N ARG A 155 -21.60 -3.14 -43.69
CA ARG A 155 -22.87 -3.30 -44.47
C ARG A 155 -22.57 -2.99 -45.91
N SER A 156 -22.53 -4.01 -46.68
CA SER A 156 -22.87 -4.00 -48.13
C SER A 156 -24.06 -4.87 -48.35
#